data_e919974c194957a5fb5bbe6e015a9cfa
#
_entry.id   e919974c194957a5fb5bbe6e015a9cfa
#
_cell.length_a   1.000
_cell.length_b   1.000
_cell.length_c   1.000
_cell.angle_alpha   90.00
_cell.angle_beta   90.00
_cell.angle_gamma   90.00
#
_symmetry.space_group_name_H-M   'P 1'
#
loop_
_entity.id
_entity.type
_entity.pdbx_description
1 polymer ?
#
loop_
_entity_poly.entity_id
_entity_poly.type
_entity_poly.pdbx_seq_one_letter_code
_entity_poly.pdbx_strand_id
1 'polypeptide(L)'
;MKITEETMRQQQAGTSSGNAETPPADLPPVHQPTEKEKLKAMSPRDKAWYIWTYYKFHIFGALLLIVALYVVGSSFYRTTFDTAFHCMYLNSRGEADVNSAPIEKDFAEWMQFGKKELVVTETAFVSFDEKATEYSYAMMAKITALVMAHDLDVMIGDTESTDHYASIGGFENLETILPPDVLALVQDRLYYARDEDGKTYACAIDLSGTEFAEVSNL
;
A
#
# COMPACT_ATOMS: atom_id res chain seq x y z
N MET A 1 -35.97 -45.42 0.50
CA MET A 1 -37.38 -45.51 0.82
C MET A 1 -38.12 -45.40 -0.50
N LYS A 2 -38.63 -46.51 -1.05
CA LYS A 2 -39.36 -46.55 -2.31
C LYS A 2 -40.79 -46.14 -2.04
N ILE A 3 -41.23 -45.02 -2.61
CA ILE A 3 -42.65 -44.61 -2.61
C ILE A 3 -43.34 -45.47 -3.65
N THR A 4 -44.23 -46.33 -3.22
CA THR A 4 -44.98 -47.27 -4.07
C THR A 4 -46.14 -46.53 -4.74
N GLU A 5 -46.42 -46.88 -5.98
CA GLU A 5 -47.51 -46.33 -6.85
C GLU A 5 -48.89 -46.32 -6.16
N GLU A 6 -49.09 -47.13 -5.16
CA GLU A 6 -50.35 -47.19 -4.38
C GLU A 6 -50.60 -45.89 -3.56
N THR A 7 -49.55 -45.23 -3.11
CA THR A 7 -49.70 -44.01 -2.32
C THR A 7 -50.14 -42.78 -3.17
N MET A 8 -49.82 -42.83 -4.47
CA MET A 8 -50.24 -41.78 -5.43
C MET A 8 -51.69 -41.98 -5.89
N ARG A 9 -52.19 -43.21 -5.94
CA ARG A 9 -53.59 -43.45 -6.32
C ARG A 9 -54.58 -43.09 -5.18
N GLN A 10 -54.20 -43.18 -3.93
CA GLN A 10 -55.07 -42.76 -2.82
C GLN A 10 -55.17 -41.23 -2.67
N GLN A 11 -54.20 -40.47 -3.15
CA GLN A 11 -54.27 -39.02 -3.17
C GLN A 11 -55.15 -38.44 -4.31
N GLN A 12 -55.30 -39.18 -5.39
CA GLN A 12 -56.18 -38.76 -6.52
C GLN A 12 -57.67 -39.10 -6.38
N ALA A 13 -58.01 -39.99 -5.46
CA ALA A 13 -59.44 -40.38 -5.24
C ALA A 13 -60.20 -39.49 -4.23
N GLY A 14 -59.53 -38.53 -3.60
CA GLY A 14 -60.10 -37.67 -2.58
C GLY A 14 -60.60 -36.28 -3.05
N THR A 15 -60.51 -35.97 -4.34
CA THR A 15 -60.85 -34.62 -4.82
C THR A 15 -61.94 -34.64 -5.92
N SER A 16 -63.01 -35.34 -5.69
CA SER A 16 -64.15 -35.23 -6.57
C SER A 16 -65.45 -35.39 -5.78
N SER A 17 -65.86 -34.37 -5.10
CA SER A 17 -67.26 -34.01 -4.80
C SER A 17 -67.29 -32.79 -3.91
N GLY A 18 -67.77 -31.69 -4.41
CA GLY A 18 -68.04 -30.51 -3.61
C GLY A 18 -68.30 -29.28 -4.44
N ASN A 19 -69.54 -29.14 -4.86
CA ASN A 19 -70.27 -27.92 -5.27
C ASN A 19 -69.44 -26.69 -5.61
N ALA A 20 -69.59 -26.28 -6.86
CA ALA A 20 -69.30 -24.92 -7.33
C ALA A 20 -70.27 -23.96 -6.60
N GLU A 21 -69.90 -23.44 -5.46
CA GLU A 21 -70.44 -22.18 -4.94
C GLU A 21 -69.71 -21.03 -5.61
N THR A 22 -70.40 -20.30 -6.44
CA THR A 22 -69.95 -19.02 -6.98
C THR A 22 -69.65 -18.08 -5.80
N PRO A 23 -68.45 -17.51 -5.67
CA PRO A 23 -68.20 -16.55 -4.61
C PRO A 23 -69.10 -15.34 -4.76
N PRO A 24 -69.67 -14.79 -3.70
CA PRO A 24 -70.47 -13.56 -3.78
C PRO A 24 -69.57 -12.40 -4.24
N ALA A 25 -70.09 -11.72 -5.28
CA ALA A 25 -69.43 -10.64 -6.00
C ALA A 25 -69.37 -9.30 -5.24
N ASP A 26 -69.17 -9.27 -3.93
CA ASP A 26 -69.11 -8.02 -3.16
C ASP A 26 -68.27 -8.16 -1.88
N LEU A 27 -67.04 -8.66 -2.00
CA LEU A 27 -66.08 -8.43 -0.94
C LEU A 27 -65.19 -7.26 -1.37
N PRO A 28 -65.09 -6.19 -0.52
CA PRO A 28 -64.16 -5.09 -0.82
C PRO A 28 -62.75 -5.64 -0.94
N PRO A 29 -61.93 -5.09 -1.86
CA PRO A 29 -60.55 -5.57 -2.04
C PRO A 29 -59.83 -5.57 -0.70
N VAL A 30 -59.37 -6.76 -0.30
CA VAL A 30 -58.57 -6.90 0.91
C VAL A 30 -57.32 -6.07 0.70
N HIS A 31 -57.27 -4.92 1.38
CA HIS A 31 -56.12 -4.03 1.34
C HIS A 31 -54.93 -4.79 1.95
N GLN A 32 -54.06 -5.29 1.08
CA GLN A 32 -52.80 -5.88 1.54
C GLN A 32 -51.91 -4.74 2.02
N PRO A 33 -51.57 -4.70 3.32
CA PRO A 33 -50.77 -3.61 3.85
C PRO A 33 -49.42 -3.55 3.13
N THR A 34 -49.05 -2.38 2.70
CA THR A 34 -47.76 -2.13 2.05
C THR A 34 -46.61 -2.45 3.00
N GLU A 35 -45.44 -2.76 2.47
CA GLU A 35 -44.21 -3.02 3.27
C GLU A 35 -43.95 -1.94 4.33
N LYS A 36 -44.21 -0.66 3.97
CA LYS A 36 -44.06 0.48 4.87
C LYS A 36 -45.07 0.45 6.04
N GLU A 37 -46.31 0.00 5.81
CA GLU A 37 -47.35 -0.12 6.83
C GLU A 37 -47.03 -1.29 7.78
N LYS A 38 -46.55 -2.42 7.25
CA LYS A 38 -46.06 -3.56 8.05
C LYS A 38 -44.92 -3.15 8.97
N LEU A 39 -43.89 -2.45 8.42
CA LEU A 39 -42.79 -1.95 9.22
C LEU A 39 -43.24 -0.95 10.28
N LYS A 40 -44.23 -0.09 10.01
CA LYS A 40 -44.69 0.92 10.95
C LYS A 40 -45.39 0.32 12.17
N ALA A 41 -46.06 -0.83 11.99
CA ALA A 41 -46.80 -1.54 13.03
C ALA A 41 -45.92 -2.45 13.92
N MET A 42 -44.67 -2.74 13.53
CA MET A 42 -43.77 -3.63 14.27
C MET A 42 -43.05 -2.91 15.43
N SER A 43 -42.67 -3.67 16.46
CA SER A 43 -41.82 -3.16 17.54
C SER A 43 -40.41 -2.84 16.99
N PRO A 44 -39.61 -1.97 17.65
CA PRO A 44 -38.25 -1.65 17.19
C PRO A 44 -37.37 -2.88 17.06
N ARG A 45 -37.53 -3.87 17.91
CA ARG A 45 -36.76 -5.13 17.89
C ARG A 45 -37.17 -6.01 16.71
N ASP A 46 -38.48 -6.10 16.43
CA ASP A 46 -38.99 -6.90 15.31
C ASP A 46 -38.62 -6.26 13.93
N LYS A 47 -38.62 -4.91 13.88
CA LYS A 47 -38.11 -4.17 12.72
C LYS A 47 -36.66 -4.49 12.41
N ALA A 48 -35.82 -4.47 13.45
CA ALA A 48 -34.38 -4.79 13.27
C ALA A 48 -34.21 -6.23 12.79
N TRP A 49 -34.93 -7.18 13.35
CA TRP A 49 -34.88 -8.58 12.95
C TRP A 49 -35.39 -8.80 11.51
N TYR A 50 -36.52 -8.14 11.15
CA TYR A 50 -37.06 -8.18 9.79
C TYR A 50 -36.10 -7.63 8.76
N ILE A 51 -35.54 -6.44 9.00
CA ILE A 51 -34.55 -5.82 8.12
C ILE A 51 -33.34 -6.75 7.99
N TRP A 52 -32.81 -7.30 9.08
CA TRP A 52 -31.68 -8.22 9.04
C TRP A 52 -31.99 -9.47 8.23
N THR A 53 -33.16 -10.08 8.40
CA THR A 53 -33.54 -11.33 7.73
C THR A 53 -33.71 -11.15 6.22
N TYR A 54 -34.39 -10.06 5.81
CA TYR A 54 -34.74 -9.85 4.41
C TYR A 54 -33.68 -9.04 3.63
N TYR A 55 -32.98 -8.14 4.29
CA TYR A 55 -32.07 -7.19 3.62
C TYR A 55 -30.58 -7.44 3.91
N LYS A 56 -30.23 -8.52 4.61
CA LYS A 56 -28.82 -8.82 4.95
C LYS A 56 -27.88 -8.78 3.73
N PHE A 57 -28.29 -9.33 2.59
CA PHE A 57 -27.46 -9.31 1.38
C PHE A 57 -27.31 -7.90 0.79
N HIS A 58 -28.35 -7.09 0.86
CA HIS A 58 -28.29 -5.69 0.42
C HIS A 58 -27.43 -4.84 1.36
N ILE A 59 -27.53 -5.10 2.67
CA ILE A 59 -26.70 -4.43 3.68
C ILE A 59 -25.23 -4.80 3.49
N PHE A 60 -24.93 -6.09 3.31
CA PHE A 60 -23.56 -6.52 3.00
C PHE A 60 -23.07 -5.95 1.68
N GLY A 61 -23.88 -5.94 0.64
CA GLY A 61 -23.56 -5.34 -0.65
C GLY A 61 -23.27 -3.84 -0.54
N ALA A 62 -24.09 -3.11 0.20
CA ALA A 62 -23.88 -1.68 0.43
C ALA A 62 -22.59 -1.43 1.23
N LEU A 63 -22.33 -2.23 2.28
CA LEU A 63 -21.11 -2.12 3.08
C LEU A 63 -19.86 -2.38 2.22
N LEU A 64 -19.90 -3.44 1.41
CA LEU A 64 -18.80 -3.79 0.50
C LEU A 64 -18.56 -2.68 -0.52
N LEU A 65 -19.62 -2.08 -1.05
CA LEU A 65 -19.52 -0.96 -1.99
C LEU A 65 -18.89 0.28 -1.32
N ILE A 66 -19.28 0.59 -0.09
CA ILE A 66 -18.66 1.70 0.67
C ILE A 66 -17.17 1.44 0.90
N VAL A 67 -16.80 0.21 1.30
CA VAL A 67 -15.38 -0.17 1.48
C VAL A 67 -14.63 -0.08 0.16
N ALA A 68 -15.22 -0.56 -0.95
CA ALA A 68 -14.60 -0.47 -2.27
C ALA A 68 -14.38 0.99 -2.69
N LEU A 69 -15.38 1.86 -2.52
CA LEU A 69 -15.27 3.28 -2.82
C LEU A 69 -14.21 3.96 -1.94
N TYR A 70 -14.13 3.58 -0.66
CA TYR A 70 -13.08 4.09 0.24
C TYR A 70 -11.68 3.66 -0.21
N VAL A 71 -11.50 2.38 -0.56
CA VAL A 71 -10.21 1.86 -1.07
C VAL A 71 -9.81 2.55 -2.37
N VAL A 72 -10.73 2.65 -3.32
CA VAL A 72 -10.49 3.34 -4.60
C VAL A 72 -10.16 4.81 -4.36
N GLY A 73 -10.97 5.52 -3.57
CA GLY A 73 -10.75 6.92 -3.24
C GLY A 73 -9.43 7.17 -2.52
N SER A 74 -9.06 6.31 -1.56
CA SER A 74 -7.78 6.40 -0.86
C SER A 74 -6.59 6.09 -1.77
N SER A 75 -6.76 5.16 -2.72
CA SER A 75 -5.73 4.87 -3.73
C SER A 75 -5.49 6.07 -4.64
N PHE A 76 -6.56 6.67 -5.17
CA PHE A 76 -6.44 7.91 -5.96
C PHE A 76 -5.84 9.07 -5.17
N TYR A 77 -6.19 9.20 -3.89
CA TYR A 77 -5.59 10.23 -3.04
C TYR A 77 -4.08 10.01 -2.89
N ARG A 78 -3.64 8.77 -2.70
CA ARG A 78 -2.21 8.43 -2.57
C ARG A 78 -1.41 8.71 -3.84
N THR A 79 -1.99 8.57 -5.03
CA THR A 79 -1.31 8.88 -6.29
C THR A 79 -1.09 10.40 -6.50
N THR A 80 -1.65 11.25 -5.64
CA THR A 80 -1.38 12.69 -5.68
C THR A 80 -0.17 13.12 -4.86
N PHE A 81 0.50 12.17 -4.20
CA PHE A 81 1.75 12.42 -3.47
C PHE A 81 2.92 12.09 -4.39
N ASP A 82 3.83 13.04 -4.51
CA ASP A 82 5.06 12.87 -5.27
C ASP A 82 6.22 12.63 -4.31
N THR A 83 7.13 11.73 -4.66
CA THR A 83 8.38 11.55 -3.91
C THR A 83 9.31 12.67 -4.32
N ALA A 84 9.53 13.62 -3.42
CA ALA A 84 10.39 14.77 -3.66
C ALA A 84 11.85 14.47 -3.35
N PHE A 85 12.11 13.49 -2.49
CA PHE A 85 13.45 13.05 -2.14
C PHE A 85 13.43 11.61 -1.60
N HIS A 86 14.31 10.78 -2.13
CA HIS A 86 14.45 9.39 -1.72
C HIS A 86 15.87 9.09 -1.29
N CYS A 87 16.05 8.73 -0.03
CA CYS A 87 17.32 8.36 0.56
C CYS A 87 17.31 6.90 1.01
N MET A 88 18.35 6.16 0.69
CA MET A 88 18.50 4.77 1.10
C MET A 88 19.75 4.59 1.97
N TYR A 89 19.56 3.99 3.14
CA TYR A 89 20.64 3.58 4.01
C TYR A 89 21.01 2.12 3.75
N LEU A 90 22.26 1.88 3.36
CA LEU A 90 22.79 0.55 3.08
C LEU A 90 23.71 0.09 4.18
N ASN A 91 23.53 -1.15 4.63
CA ASN A 91 24.41 -1.81 5.59
C ASN A 91 24.65 -1.01 6.87
N SER A 92 23.73 -0.09 7.20
CA SER A 92 23.73 0.63 8.47
C SER A 92 23.32 -0.28 9.62
N ARG A 93 23.35 0.23 10.85
CA ARG A 93 23.16 -0.57 12.09
C ARG A 93 21.82 -1.29 12.25
N GLY A 94 20.91 -1.15 11.33
CA GLY A 94 19.59 -1.78 11.36
C GLY A 94 18.48 -0.76 11.30
N GLU A 95 17.37 -1.15 10.71
CA GLU A 95 16.23 -0.29 10.45
C GLU A 95 15.66 0.38 11.73
N ALA A 96 15.73 -0.35 12.88
CA ALA A 96 15.28 0.17 14.17
C ALA A 96 16.27 1.13 14.83
N ASP A 97 17.52 1.13 14.39
CA ASP A 97 18.61 1.88 15.04
C ASP A 97 18.97 3.16 14.26
N VAL A 98 18.65 3.23 12.98
CA VAL A 98 18.89 4.43 12.16
C VAL A 98 17.86 5.50 12.49
N ASN A 99 18.35 6.68 12.83
CA ASN A 99 17.49 7.84 13.00
C ASN A 99 17.36 8.61 11.68
N SER A 100 16.24 8.45 10.99
CA SER A 100 15.95 9.14 9.73
C SER A 100 15.44 10.58 9.87
N ALA A 101 15.18 11.03 11.11
CA ALA A 101 14.62 12.36 11.37
C ALA A 101 15.41 13.52 10.76
N PRO A 102 16.77 13.52 10.71
CA PRO A 102 17.51 14.59 10.04
C PRO A 102 17.15 14.76 8.55
N ILE A 103 16.80 13.67 7.88
CA ILE A 103 16.37 13.72 6.47
C ILE A 103 14.86 13.94 6.37
N GLU A 104 14.05 13.17 7.08
CA GLU A 104 12.59 13.23 6.95
C GLU A 104 11.97 14.53 7.48
N LYS A 105 12.62 15.17 8.47
CA LYS A 105 12.09 16.40 9.07
C LYS A 105 12.97 17.61 8.78
N ASP A 106 14.22 17.58 9.24
CA ASP A 106 15.06 18.76 9.22
C ASP A 106 15.41 19.17 7.81
N PHE A 107 15.79 18.22 6.95
CA PHE A 107 16.02 18.48 5.53
C PHE A 107 14.73 18.84 4.78
N ALA A 108 13.62 18.15 5.04
CA ALA A 108 12.34 18.45 4.41
C ALA A 108 11.83 19.86 4.78
N GLU A 109 12.03 20.28 6.04
CA GLU A 109 11.68 21.62 6.49
C GLU A 109 12.59 22.69 5.86
N TRP A 110 13.90 22.41 5.79
CA TRP A 110 14.86 23.29 5.14
C TRP A 110 14.57 23.49 3.65
N MET A 111 14.20 22.42 2.93
CA MET A 111 13.79 22.45 1.52
C MET A 111 12.40 23.04 1.31
N GLN A 112 11.61 23.24 2.38
CA GLN A 112 10.23 23.75 2.32
C GLN A 112 9.30 22.88 1.47
N PHE A 113 9.48 21.56 1.52
CA PHE A 113 8.62 20.63 0.79
C PHE A 113 7.15 20.79 1.20
N GLY A 114 6.26 20.71 0.21
CA GLY A 114 4.81 20.81 0.41
C GLY A 114 4.24 19.55 1.07
N LYS A 115 2.99 19.64 1.54
CA LYS A 115 2.31 18.53 2.23
C LYS A 115 2.13 17.25 1.38
N LYS A 116 2.29 17.35 0.08
CA LYS A 116 2.16 16.24 -0.87
C LYS A 116 3.50 15.77 -1.44
N GLU A 117 4.57 16.43 -1.08
CA GLU A 117 5.94 16.11 -1.44
C GLU A 117 6.53 15.25 -0.31
N LEU A 118 6.76 13.98 -0.61
CA LEU A 118 7.23 13.02 0.38
C LEU A 118 8.74 12.93 0.36
N VAL A 119 9.33 12.94 1.54
CA VAL A 119 10.69 12.47 1.77
C VAL A 119 10.60 11.01 2.19
N VAL A 120 11.22 10.13 1.43
CA VAL A 120 11.22 8.69 1.68
C VAL A 120 12.61 8.28 2.14
N THR A 121 12.69 7.60 3.26
CA THR A 121 13.91 6.96 3.74
C THR A 121 13.69 5.47 3.87
N GLU A 122 14.63 4.68 3.36
CA GLU A 122 14.59 3.23 3.45
C GLU A 122 15.92 2.69 3.94
N THR A 123 15.90 1.55 4.61
CA THR A 123 17.10 0.81 5.00
C THR A 123 17.15 -0.52 4.27
N ALA A 124 18.33 -0.93 3.82
CA ALA A 124 18.55 -2.20 3.17
C ALA A 124 19.88 -2.83 3.59
N PHE A 125 19.90 -4.15 3.65
CA PHE A 125 21.13 -4.91 3.83
C PHE A 125 21.45 -5.64 2.54
N VAL A 126 22.65 -5.39 2.01
CA VAL A 126 23.17 -6.03 0.83
C VAL A 126 24.51 -6.71 1.16
N SER A 127 24.77 -7.84 0.55
CA SER A 127 26.07 -8.51 0.59
C SER A 127 26.44 -8.89 -0.81
N PHE A 128 27.67 -8.62 -1.18
CA PHE A 128 28.22 -8.92 -2.51
C PHE A 128 29.03 -10.22 -2.52
N ASP A 129 29.04 -10.93 -1.38
CA ASP A 129 29.71 -12.20 -1.21
C ASP A 129 28.97 -13.36 -1.87
N GLU A 130 29.67 -14.50 -2.06
CA GLU A 130 29.06 -15.78 -2.47
C GLU A 130 28.00 -16.31 -1.47
N LYS A 131 27.95 -15.76 -0.26
CA LYS A 131 26.98 -16.09 0.79
C LYS A 131 25.76 -15.15 0.83
N ALA A 132 25.62 -14.31 -0.19
CA ALA A 132 24.47 -13.41 -0.29
C ALA A 132 23.16 -14.19 -0.19
N THR A 133 22.24 -13.67 0.61
CA THR A 133 20.93 -14.28 0.81
C THR A 133 19.96 -13.92 -0.33
N GLU A 134 18.87 -14.65 -0.48
CA GLU A 134 17.81 -14.31 -1.41
C GLU A 134 17.28 -12.88 -1.17
N TYR A 135 17.19 -12.47 0.09
CA TYR A 135 16.85 -11.10 0.47
C TYR A 135 17.85 -10.08 -0.09
N SER A 136 19.15 -10.34 0.05
CA SER A 136 20.20 -9.44 -0.46
C SER A 136 20.10 -9.30 -1.99
N TYR A 137 19.89 -10.39 -2.73
CA TYR A 137 19.67 -10.32 -4.17
C TYR A 137 18.42 -9.52 -4.55
N ALA A 138 17.32 -9.69 -3.81
CA ALA A 138 16.11 -8.92 -4.04
C ALA A 138 16.32 -7.42 -3.77
N MET A 139 17.09 -7.06 -2.72
CA MET A 139 17.44 -5.67 -2.42
C MET A 139 18.34 -5.07 -3.49
N MET A 140 19.38 -5.78 -3.95
CA MET A 140 20.24 -5.32 -5.05
C MET A 140 19.42 -5.07 -6.33
N ALA A 141 18.50 -5.96 -6.67
CA ALA A 141 17.62 -5.78 -7.82
C ALA A 141 16.69 -4.55 -7.66
N LYS A 142 16.16 -4.32 -6.46
CA LYS A 142 15.37 -3.13 -6.13
C LYS A 142 16.18 -1.85 -6.28
N ILE A 143 17.39 -1.81 -5.71
CA ILE A 143 18.28 -0.65 -5.79
C ILE A 143 18.62 -0.34 -7.24
N THR A 144 19.03 -1.35 -8.01
CA THR A 144 19.32 -1.19 -9.43
C THR A 144 18.11 -0.63 -10.19
N ALA A 145 16.91 -1.11 -9.90
CA ALA A 145 15.69 -0.60 -10.53
C ALA A 145 15.43 0.87 -10.17
N LEU A 146 15.63 1.26 -8.91
CA LEU A 146 15.45 2.65 -8.45
C LEU A 146 16.47 3.59 -9.10
N VAL A 147 17.74 3.17 -9.17
CA VAL A 147 18.81 3.93 -9.86
C VAL A 147 18.48 4.11 -11.35
N MET A 148 18.09 3.05 -12.04
CA MET A 148 17.73 3.10 -13.46
C MET A 148 16.48 3.93 -13.75
N ALA A 149 15.55 4.01 -12.80
CA ALA A 149 14.34 4.83 -12.88
C ALA A 149 14.59 6.29 -12.50
N HIS A 150 15.78 6.64 -12.00
CA HIS A 150 16.09 7.94 -11.38
C HIS A 150 15.16 8.28 -10.19
N ASP A 151 14.75 7.26 -9.45
CA ASP A 151 13.86 7.37 -8.29
C ASP A 151 14.63 7.35 -6.95
N LEU A 152 15.96 7.23 -6.97
CA LEU A 152 16.84 7.26 -5.81
C LEU A 152 17.79 8.45 -5.91
N ASP A 153 17.67 9.39 -4.97
CA ASP A 153 18.48 10.62 -4.99
C ASP A 153 19.79 10.47 -4.23
N VAL A 154 19.76 9.79 -3.07
CA VAL A 154 20.91 9.64 -2.20
C VAL A 154 21.01 8.22 -1.65
N MET A 155 22.21 7.71 -1.65
CA MET A 155 22.59 6.45 -1.01
C MET A 155 23.61 6.74 0.09
N ILE A 156 23.35 6.26 1.31
CA ILE A 156 24.26 6.34 2.46
C ILE A 156 24.63 4.92 2.83
N GLY A 157 25.88 4.56 2.77
CA GLY A 157 26.30 3.19 2.99
C GLY A 157 27.76 3.04 3.36
N ASP A 158 28.19 1.79 3.48
CA ASP A 158 29.57 1.44 3.69
C ASP A 158 30.41 1.58 2.39
N THR A 159 31.72 1.50 2.54
CA THR A 159 32.67 1.61 1.45
C THR A 159 32.45 0.52 0.40
N GLU A 160 32.15 -0.72 0.82
CA GLU A 160 31.95 -1.85 -0.07
C GLU A 160 30.73 -1.65 -1.00
N SER A 161 29.62 -1.19 -0.44
CA SER A 161 28.43 -0.84 -1.22
C SER A 161 28.68 0.34 -2.16
N THR A 162 29.42 1.35 -1.68
CA THR A 162 29.77 2.52 -2.48
C THR A 162 30.64 2.11 -3.68
N ASP A 163 31.67 1.31 -3.47
CA ASP A 163 32.56 0.82 -4.54
C ASP A 163 31.78 -0.04 -5.55
N HIS A 164 30.90 -0.91 -5.07
CA HIS A 164 30.10 -1.76 -5.94
C HIS A 164 29.21 -0.92 -6.88
N TYR A 165 28.41 0.00 -6.33
CA TYR A 165 27.50 0.81 -7.14
C TYR A 165 28.24 1.83 -8.00
N ALA A 166 29.40 2.35 -7.56
CA ALA A 166 30.25 3.20 -8.38
C ALA A 166 30.77 2.45 -9.62
N SER A 167 31.18 1.18 -9.46
CA SER A 167 31.73 0.36 -10.53
C SER A 167 30.75 0.02 -11.64
N ILE A 168 29.45 0.15 -11.38
CA ILE A 168 28.38 -0.08 -12.36
C ILE A 168 27.67 1.22 -12.80
N GLY A 169 28.30 2.38 -12.56
CA GLY A 169 27.77 3.67 -12.98
C GLY A 169 26.55 4.17 -12.16
N GLY A 170 26.43 3.71 -10.91
CA GLY A 170 25.28 4.06 -10.04
C GLY A 170 25.32 5.46 -9.45
N PHE A 171 26.42 6.20 -9.60
CA PHE A 171 26.59 7.53 -9.02
C PHE A 171 27.05 8.55 -10.06
N GLU A 172 26.59 9.80 -9.86
CA GLU A 172 27.08 10.94 -10.60
C GLU A 172 28.44 11.43 -10.09
N ASN A 173 29.21 12.09 -10.94
CA ASN A 173 30.47 12.69 -10.52
C ASN A 173 30.22 14.00 -9.78
N LEU A 174 30.51 14.02 -8.48
CA LEU A 174 30.28 15.17 -7.61
C LEU A 174 31.07 16.41 -8.03
N GLU A 175 32.24 16.25 -8.63
CA GLU A 175 33.03 17.40 -9.15
C GLU A 175 32.36 18.10 -10.32
N THR A 176 31.44 17.43 -11.02
CA THR A 176 30.72 17.98 -12.16
C THR A 176 29.34 18.53 -11.80
N ILE A 177 28.67 17.95 -10.79
CA ILE A 177 27.29 18.33 -10.43
C ILE A 177 27.22 19.34 -9.29
N LEU A 178 28.20 19.35 -8.38
CA LEU A 178 28.17 20.26 -7.23
C LEU A 178 28.57 21.68 -7.66
N PRO A 179 27.88 22.72 -7.15
CA PRO A 179 28.32 24.09 -7.27
C PRO A 179 29.72 24.28 -6.66
N PRO A 180 30.57 25.16 -7.21
CA PRO A 180 31.95 25.32 -6.76
C PRO A 180 32.11 25.72 -5.28
N ASP A 181 31.17 26.46 -4.73
CA ASP A 181 31.12 26.84 -3.33
C ASP A 181 30.80 25.65 -2.41
N VAL A 182 29.88 24.77 -2.82
CA VAL A 182 29.56 23.53 -2.10
C VAL A 182 30.70 22.54 -2.21
N LEU A 183 31.27 22.37 -3.42
CA LEU A 183 32.41 21.49 -3.66
C LEU A 183 33.61 21.86 -2.77
N ALA A 184 33.88 23.16 -2.61
CA ALA A 184 34.97 23.64 -1.75
C ALA A 184 34.77 23.28 -0.26
N LEU A 185 33.52 23.16 0.20
CA LEU A 185 33.21 22.77 1.59
C LEU A 185 33.45 21.30 1.87
N VAL A 186 33.31 20.44 0.85
CA VAL A 186 33.37 18.98 1.00
C VAL A 186 34.64 18.38 0.36
N GLN A 187 35.53 19.21 -0.20
CA GLN A 187 36.68 18.76 -0.99
C GLN A 187 37.58 17.79 -0.22
N ASP A 188 37.81 18.01 1.05
CA ASP A 188 38.65 17.17 1.91
C ASP A 188 37.97 15.86 2.33
N ARG A 189 36.70 15.67 1.98
CA ARG A 189 35.87 14.53 2.33
C ARG A 189 35.37 13.76 1.10
N LEU A 190 35.81 14.14 -0.10
CA LEU A 190 35.41 13.43 -1.30
C LEU A 190 35.99 12.02 -1.29
N TYR A 191 35.12 11.06 -1.55
CA TYR A 191 35.46 9.67 -1.76
C TYR A 191 35.54 9.36 -3.25
N TYR A 192 36.59 8.72 -3.67
CA TYR A 192 36.88 8.40 -5.06
C TYR A 192 36.81 6.90 -5.28
N ALA A 193 36.00 6.47 -6.22
CA ALA A 193 35.91 5.10 -6.69
C ALA A 193 36.16 5.03 -8.20
N ARG A 194 36.14 3.82 -8.76
CA ARG A 194 36.30 3.59 -10.20
C ARG A 194 34.98 3.30 -10.85
N ASP A 195 34.76 3.89 -12.02
CA ASP A 195 33.60 3.60 -12.86
C ASP A 195 33.78 2.29 -13.67
N GLU A 196 32.80 1.98 -14.54
CA GLU A 196 32.83 0.81 -15.45
C GLU A 196 34.07 0.77 -16.37
N ASP A 197 34.56 1.93 -16.74
CA ASP A 197 35.75 2.09 -17.63
C ASP A 197 37.08 2.07 -16.83
N GLY A 198 37.00 1.95 -15.50
CA GLY A 198 38.13 1.97 -14.59
C GLY A 198 38.70 3.38 -14.32
N LYS A 199 37.98 4.43 -14.72
CA LYS A 199 38.34 5.82 -14.46
C LYS A 199 37.93 6.19 -13.03
N THR A 200 38.82 6.84 -12.30
CA THR A 200 38.54 7.36 -10.95
C THR A 200 37.76 8.65 -11.02
N TYR A 201 36.70 8.75 -10.19
CA TYR A 201 35.86 9.93 -10.06
C TYR A 201 35.38 10.10 -8.62
N ALA A 202 34.98 11.32 -8.25
CA ALA A 202 34.42 11.61 -6.93
C ALA A 202 32.94 11.17 -6.91
N CYS A 203 32.64 10.06 -6.25
CA CYS A 203 31.30 9.46 -6.25
C CYS A 203 30.56 9.64 -4.93
N ALA A 204 31.24 9.97 -3.84
CA ALA A 204 30.60 10.08 -2.53
C ALA A 204 31.32 11.10 -1.63
N ILE A 205 30.72 11.38 -0.48
CA ILE A 205 31.26 12.24 0.57
C ILE A 205 31.38 11.39 1.84
N ASP A 206 32.56 11.38 2.46
CA ASP A 206 32.78 10.72 3.75
C ASP A 206 32.07 11.47 4.88
N LEU A 207 31.09 10.81 5.49
CA LEU A 207 30.28 11.34 6.59
C LEU A 207 30.88 11.01 7.97
N SER A 208 31.99 10.28 8.04
CA SER A 208 32.60 9.86 9.31
C SER A 208 32.90 11.04 10.22
N GLY A 209 32.46 10.96 11.49
CA GLY A 209 32.69 12.01 12.48
C GLY A 209 31.93 13.31 12.22
N THR A 210 30.92 13.30 11.38
CA THR A 210 30.01 14.44 11.23
C THR A 210 28.87 14.37 12.23
N GLU A 211 28.32 15.53 12.60
CA GLU A 211 27.13 15.61 13.45
C GLU A 211 25.95 14.83 12.84
N PHE A 212 25.81 14.88 11.51
CA PHE A 212 24.79 14.10 10.80
C PHE A 212 24.94 12.60 11.05
N ALA A 213 26.13 12.04 10.93
CA ALA A 213 26.38 10.63 11.17
C ALA A 213 26.12 10.23 12.64
N GLU A 214 26.48 11.09 13.59
CA GLU A 214 26.21 10.87 15.01
C GLU A 214 24.71 10.90 15.32
N VAL A 215 24.00 11.92 14.85
CA VAL A 215 22.55 12.09 15.08
C VAL A 215 21.73 10.99 14.37
N SER A 216 22.17 10.60 13.18
CA SER A 216 21.51 9.53 12.39
C SER A 216 21.88 8.12 12.86
N ASN A 217 22.83 8.01 13.80
CA ASN A 217 23.31 6.74 14.34
C ASN A 217 23.91 5.79 13.28
N LEU A 218 24.72 6.35 12.38
CA LEU A 218 25.38 5.65 11.28
C LEU A 218 26.68 4.98 11.70
#